data_56134f61edb520222b0b21d0b06f00f8
#
_entry.id   56134f61edb520222b0b21d0b06f00f8
#
_cell.length_a   1.000
_cell.length_b   1.000
_cell.length_c   1.000
_cell.angle_alpha   90.00
_cell.angle_beta   90.00
_cell.angle_gamma   90.00
#
_symmetry.space_group_name_H-M   'P 1'
#
loop_
_entity.id
_entity.type
_entity.pdbx_description
1 polymer ?
#
loop_
_entity_poly.entity_id
_entity_poly.type
_entity_poly.pdbx_seq_one_letter_code
_entity_poly.pdbx_strand_id
1 'polypeptide(L)'
;MALMSKAAIVTGAAQGIGKAIAARLVKDGMRVAIVDINQEAAVAAAEELAGQYGADTMAVQCDVSQEEQVNTAVQKVLERFGTVD
;
A
#
# COMPACT_ATOMS: atom_id res chain seq x y z
N MET A 1 -21.43 4.13 -13.99
CA MET A 1 -20.10 4.40 -14.57
C MET A 1 -19.05 3.75 -13.72
N ALA A 2 -18.18 3.00 -14.33
CA ALA A 2 -17.07 2.41 -13.61
C ALA A 2 -15.95 3.45 -13.50
N LEU A 3 -15.64 3.83 -12.31
CA LEU A 3 -14.50 4.69 -12.07
C LEU A 3 -13.28 3.81 -11.88
N MET A 4 -12.22 4.14 -12.58
CA MET A 4 -10.95 3.45 -12.36
C MET A 4 -10.46 3.80 -10.97
N SER A 5 -10.23 2.79 -10.17
CA SER A 5 -9.68 2.98 -8.84
C SER A 5 -8.25 3.49 -8.95
N LYS A 6 -7.97 4.56 -8.26
CA LYS A 6 -6.60 5.06 -8.16
C LYS A 6 -5.80 4.14 -7.27
N ALA A 7 -4.50 4.14 -7.45
CA ALA A 7 -3.57 3.35 -6.65
C ALA A 7 -2.54 4.26 -5.99
N ALA A 8 -2.25 4.00 -4.74
CA ALA A 8 -1.29 4.78 -3.97
C ALA A 8 -0.29 3.88 -3.27
N ILE A 9 0.90 4.39 -3.08
CA ILE A 9 1.93 3.75 -2.26
C ILE A 9 2.09 4.59 -0.99
N VAL A 10 1.98 3.96 0.17
CA VAL A 10 2.19 4.65 1.44
C VAL A 10 3.33 3.95 2.16
N THR A 11 4.42 4.69 2.39
CA THR A 11 5.58 4.17 3.11
C THR A 11 5.41 4.37 4.60
N GLY A 12 6.01 3.47 5.40
CA GLY A 12 5.84 3.50 6.84
C GLY A 12 4.40 3.28 7.26
N ALA A 13 3.64 2.56 6.45
CA ALA A 13 2.18 2.48 6.60
C ALA A 13 1.72 1.33 7.49
N ALA A 14 2.65 0.58 8.08
CA ALA A 14 2.28 -0.54 8.93
C ALA A 14 1.73 -0.07 10.28
N GLN A 15 2.02 1.14 10.68
CA GLN A 15 1.56 1.66 11.97
C GLN A 15 1.59 3.19 12.00
N GLY A 16 0.97 3.75 13.04
CA GLY A 16 1.01 5.18 13.32
C GLY A 16 0.32 6.02 12.26
N ILE A 17 0.90 7.17 11.96
CA ILE A 17 0.35 8.14 11.00
C ILE A 17 0.25 7.55 9.60
N GLY A 18 1.25 6.78 9.19
CA GLY A 18 1.24 6.14 7.87
C GLY A 18 0.05 5.20 7.70
N LYS A 19 -0.23 4.40 8.72
CA LYS A 19 -1.39 3.49 8.69
C LYS A 19 -2.71 4.26 8.64
N ALA A 20 -2.79 5.37 9.37
CA ALA A 20 -4.00 6.20 9.36
C ALA A 20 -4.22 6.83 7.99
N ILE A 21 -3.15 7.26 7.31
CA ILE A 21 -3.24 7.79 5.96
C ILE A 21 -3.71 6.69 4.99
N ALA A 22 -3.12 5.51 5.09
CA ALA A 22 -3.51 4.38 4.24
C ALA A 22 -4.99 4.02 4.45
N ALA A 23 -5.45 4.00 5.69
CA ALA A 23 -6.85 3.72 5.99
C ALA A 23 -7.78 4.74 5.35
N ARG A 24 -7.40 6.02 5.38
CA ARG A 24 -8.21 7.08 4.77
C ARG A 24 -8.28 6.91 3.25
N LEU A 25 -7.14 6.59 2.61
CA LEU A 25 -7.11 6.40 1.17
C LEU A 25 -7.96 5.20 0.76
N VAL A 26 -7.87 4.11 1.52
CA VAL A 26 -8.69 2.91 1.28
C VAL A 26 -10.16 3.24 1.43
N LYS A 27 -10.51 3.99 2.46
CA LYS A 27 -11.89 4.42 2.70
C LYS A 27 -12.42 5.26 1.53
N ASP A 28 -11.55 6.03 0.91
CA ASP A 28 -11.90 6.87 -0.24
C ASP A 28 -11.91 6.08 -1.56
N GLY A 29 -11.73 4.77 -1.50
CA GLY A 29 -11.84 3.90 -2.68
C GLY A 29 -10.55 3.64 -3.42
N MET A 30 -9.43 4.04 -2.89
CA MET A 30 -8.13 3.80 -3.54
C MET A 30 -7.62 2.40 -3.25
N ARG A 31 -6.88 1.84 -4.21
CA ARG A 31 -6.06 0.66 -3.95
C ARG A 31 -4.76 1.15 -3.33
N VAL A 32 -4.30 0.50 -2.28
CA VAL A 32 -3.15 0.98 -1.53
C VAL A 32 -2.12 -0.12 -1.33
N ALA A 33 -0.87 0.22 -1.63
CA ALA A 33 0.27 -0.62 -1.30
C ALA A 33 0.84 -0.14 0.04
N ILE A 34 0.89 -1.04 0.99
CA ILE A 34 1.47 -0.80 2.31
C ILE A 34 2.94 -1.16 2.24
N VAL A 35 3.79 -0.16 2.31
CA VAL A 35 5.24 -0.36 2.20
C VAL A 35 5.88 -0.07 3.54
N ASP A 36 6.62 -1.03 4.05
CA ASP A 36 7.28 -0.90 5.35
C ASP A 36 8.50 -1.80 5.40
N ILE A 37 9.47 -1.43 6.20
CA ILE A 37 10.66 -2.26 6.40
C ILE A 37 10.31 -3.55 7.13
N ASN A 38 9.27 -3.54 7.95
CA ASN A 38 8.79 -4.71 8.68
C ASN A 38 7.70 -5.41 7.86
N GLN A 39 8.08 -6.52 7.23
CA GLN A 39 7.17 -7.26 6.36
C GLN A 39 5.95 -7.80 7.09
N GLU A 40 6.12 -8.35 8.28
CA GLU A 40 5.00 -8.91 9.04
C GLU A 40 3.97 -7.83 9.37
N ALA A 41 4.46 -6.66 9.79
CA ALA A 41 3.57 -5.55 10.11
C ALA A 41 2.88 -5.01 8.87
N ALA A 42 3.58 -4.97 7.73
CA ALA A 42 2.99 -4.53 6.47
C ALA A 42 1.87 -5.47 6.02
N VAL A 43 2.11 -6.77 6.09
CA VAL A 43 1.09 -7.77 5.73
C VAL A 43 -0.13 -7.65 6.64
N ALA A 44 0.10 -7.55 7.96
CA ALA A 44 -0.99 -7.43 8.91
C ALA A 44 -1.83 -6.18 8.65
N ALA A 45 -1.18 -5.04 8.38
CA ALA A 45 -1.90 -3.81 8.09
C ALA A 45 -2.70 -3.90 6.79
N ALA A 46 -2.11 -4.49 5.74
CA ALA A 46 -2.79 -4.65 4.46
C ALA A 46 -4.03 -5.56 4.61
N GLU A 47 -3.90 -6.67 5.32
CA GLU A 47 -5.01 -7.58 5.56
C GLU A 47 -6.12 -6.93 6.38
N GLU A 48 -5.74 -6.17 7.40
CA GLU A 48 -6.70 -5.47 8.24
C GLU A 48 -7.52 -4.47 7.42
N LEU A 49 -6.85 -3.68 6.59
CA LEU A 49 -7.53 -2.68 5.76
C LEU A 49 -8.40 -3.34 4.69
N ALA A 50 -7.91 -4.41 4.09
CA ALA A 50 -8.70 -5.15 3.10
C ALA A 50 -9.96 -5.73 3.73
N GLY A 51 -9.83 -6.31 4.92
CA GLY A 51 -10.99 -6.90 5.62
C GLY A 51 -11.98 -5.85 6.10
N GLN A 52 -11.48 -4.71 6.59
CA GLN A 52 -12.33 -3.67 7.15
C GLN A 52 -13.12 -2.91 6.08
N TYR A 53 -12.50 -2.64 4.94
CA TYR A 53 -13.10 -1.78 3.91
C TYR A 53 -13.39 -2.51 2.60
N GLY A 54 -13.08 -3.78 2.50
CA GLY A 54 -13.25 -4.53 1.26
C GLY A 54 -12.35 -4.04 0.13
N ALA A 55 -11.21 -3.47 0.46
CA ALA A 55 -10.34 -2.81 -0.51
C ALA A 55 -9.26 -3.76 -1.04
N ASP A 56 -8.74 -3.41 -2.21
CA ASP A 56 -7.60 -4.10 -2.79
C ASP A 56 -6.31 -3.49 -2.25
N THR A 57 -5.64 -4.21 -1.38
CA THR A 57 -4.39 -3.77 -0.76
C THR A 57 -3.29 -4.77 -1.03
N MET A 58 -2.05 -4.33 -0.95
CA MET A 58 -0.91 -5.22 -1.00
C MET A 58 0.14 -4.75 0.00
N ALA A 59 1.01 -5.66 0.40
CA ALA A 59 2.10 -5.37 1.31
C ALA A 59 3.42 -5.59 0.61
N VAL A 60 4.35 -4.66 0.78
CA VAL A 60 5.69 -4.78 0.21
C VAL A 60 6.71 -4.42 1.28
N GLN A 61 7.65 -5.31 1.53
CA GLN A 61 8.78 -4.99 2.38
C GLN A 61 9.75 -4.11 1.62
N CYS A 62 10.13 -2.99 2.21
CA CYS A 62 11.07 -2.08 1.57
C CYS A 62 11.73 -1.20 2.60
N ASP A 63 13.05 -1.10 2.53
CA ASP A 63 13.81 -0.09 3.25
C ASP A 63 13.96 1.11 2.31
N VAL A 64 13.24 2.19 2.60
CA VAL A 64 13.21 3.36 1.72
C VAL A 64 14.55 4.09 1.65
N SER A 65 15.50 3.76 2.52
CA SER A 65 16.85 4.30 2.42
C SER A 65 17.67 3.60 1.34
N GLN A 66 17.16 2.50 0.77
CA GLN A 66 17.84 1.71 -0.26
C GLN A 66 17.16 1.93 -1.60
N GLU A 67 17.82 2.64 -2.50
CA GLU A 67 17.25 2.98 -3.79
C GLU A 67 16.78 1.76 -4.58
N GLU A 68 17.59 0.69 -4.59
CA GLU A 68 17.21 -0.52 -5.31
C GLU A 68 15.93 -1.15 -4.77
N GLN A 69 15.74 -1.12 -3.44
CA GLN A 69 14.54 -1.65 -2.84
C GLN A 69 13.32 -0.80 -3.20
N VAL A 70 13.49 0.51 -3.23
CA VAL A 70 12.41 1.43 -3.63
C VAL A 70 12.00 1.13 -5.07
N ASN A 71 12.95 1.00 -5.98
CA ASN A 71 12.67 0.70 -7.38
C ASN A 71 11.94 -0.63 -7.53
N THR A 72 12.38 -1.65 -6.80
CA THR A 72 11.73 -2.96 -6.82
C THR A 72 10.31 -2.88 -6.27
N ALA A 73 10.11 -2.14 -5.20
CA ALA A 73 8.79 -1.98 -4.59
C ALA A 73 7.82 -1.29 -5.57
N VAL A 74 8.26 -0.22 -6.21
CA VAL A 74 7.44 0.49 -7.21
C VAL A 74 7.07 -0.46 -8.34
N GLN A 75 8.04 -1.25 -8.81
CA GLN A 75 7.80 -2.21 -9.89
C GLN A 75 6.74 -3.24 -9.49
N LYS A 76 6.81 -3.77 -8.28
CA LYS A 76 5.82 -4.73 -7.79
C LYS A 76 4.42 -4.12 -7.73
N VAL A 77 4.32 -2.87 -7.30
CA VAL A 77 3.04 -2.18 -7.24
C VAL A 77 2.48 -1.96 -8.63
N LEU A 78 3.32 -1.54 -9.57
CA LEU A 78 2.91 -1.35 -10.96
C LEU A 78 2.43 -2.65 -11.59
N GLU A 79 3.10 -3.77 -11.31
CA GLU A 79 2.69 -5.07 -11.83
C GLU A 79 1.34 -5.49 -11.27
N ARG A 80 1.08 -5.23 -10.00
CA ARG A 80 -0.16 -5.63 -9.34
C ARG A 80 -1.32 -4.71 -9.68
N PHE A 81 -1.10 -3.41 -9.61
CA PHE A 81 -2.16 -2.42 -9.76
C PHE A 81 -2.24 -1.81 -11.16
N GLY A 82 -1.19 -1.90 -11.93
CA GLY A 82 -1.13 -1.33 -13.27
C GLY A 82 -0.84 0.17 -13.32
N THR A 83 -0.93 0.85 -12.19
CA THR A 83 -0.70 2.29 -12.11
C THR A 83 -0.34 2.70 -10.69
N VAL A 84 0.26 3.87 -10.54
CA VAL A 84 0.44 4.54 -9.25
C VAL A 84 0.07 6.00 -9.46
N ASP A 85 -0.82 6.48 -8.63
CA ASP A 85 -1.33 7.87 -8.75
C ASP A 85 -0.78 8.84 -7.67
#